data_9b5e3ecfd0f634ae7790fae8154095d0
#
_entry.id   9b5e3ecfd0f634ae7790fae8154095d0
#
_cell.length_a   1.000
_cell.length_b   1.000
_cell.length_c   1.000
_cell.angle_alpha   90.00
_cell.angle_beta   90.00
_cell.angle_gamma   90.00
#
_symmetry.space_group_name_H-M   'P 1'
#
loop_
_entity.id
_entity.type
_entity.pdbx_description
1 polymer ?
#
loop_
_entity_poly.entity_id
_entity_poly.type
_entity_poly.pdbx_seq_one_letter_code
_entity_poly.pdbx_strand_id
1 'polypeptide(L)'
;SSAASDVYKRQQVTKMYKCADVAVFPSTYEPFGVVALEGMLSGTPVVVSDVGGLNEIVQHRENGMKSYAGNPNSIADSILELLYNPGLCAEVSRNAKAKVKAQYNWTKIAQDTHFIYQKAICQTMAEKQRRELEQEKAKKTKKAKNTQGEITNLLSFKKRHAYA
;
A
#
# COMPACT_ATOMS: atom_id res chain seq x y z
N SER A 1 5.60 -6.08 -32.77
CA SER A 1 6.66 -5.07 -32.79
C SER A 1 6.38 -3.82 -31.94
N SER A 2 5.21 -3.69 -31.25
CA SER A 2 4.95 -2.58 -30.32
C SER A 2 5.87 -2.62 -29.09
N ALA A 3 6.13 -3.80 -28.52
CA ALA A 3 6.97 -3.95 -27.33
C ALA A 3 8.41 -3.45 -27.52
N ALA A 4 9.02 -3.70 -28.69
CA ALA A 4 10.37 -3.19 -29.00
C ALA A 4 10.42 -1.67 -29.12
N SER A 5 9.37 -1.06 -29.69
CA SER A 5 9.22 0.41 -29.75
C SER A 5 9.07 1.03 -28.37
N ASP A 6 8.34 0.38 -27.46
CA ASP A 6 8.15 0.88 -26.09
C ASP A 6 9.40 0.78 -25.23
N VAL A 7 10.19 -0.30 -25.37
CA VAL A 7 11.50 -0.42 -24.72
C VAL A 7 12.46 0.67 -25.18
N TYR A 8 12.49 0.95 -26.48
CA TYR A 8 13.33 2.01 -27.03
C TYR A 8 12.94 3.39 -26.51
N LYS A 9 11.64 3.69 -26.46
CA LYS A 9 11.12 4.95 -25.88
C LYS A 9 11.49 5.11 -24.40
N ARG A 10 11.37 4.05 -23.59
CA ARG A 10 11.76 4.08 -22.17
C ARG A 10 13.26 4.38 -21.98
N GLN A 11 14.12 3.81 -22.82
CA GLN A 11 15.56 4.12 -22.78
C GLN A 11 15.84 5.60 -23.09
N GLN A 12 15.09 6.18 -24.03
CA GLN A 12 15.21 7.59 -24.35
C GLN A 12 14.77 8.48 -23.19
N VAL A 13 13.64 8.17 -22.53
CA VAL A 13 13.16 8.89 -21.36
C VAL A 13 14.20 8.87 -20.23
N THR A 14 14.80 7.72 -19.95
CA THR A 14 15.86 7.63 -18.93
C THR A 14 17.08 8.50 -19.26
N LYS A 15 17.43 8.59 -20.56
CA LYS A 15 18.52 9.49 -21.01
C LYS A 15 18.13 10.95 -20.82
N MET A 16 16.89 11.32 -21.12
CA MET A 16 16.40 12.70 -20.92
C MET A 16 16.47 13.11 -19.45
N TYR A 17 16.02 12.25 -18.53
CA TYR A 17 16.18 12.53 -17.12
C TYR A 17 17.64 12.81 -16.74
N LYS A 18 18.58 11.99 -17.19
CA LYS A 18 20.00 12.15 -16.87
C LYS A 18 20.63 13.44 -17.44
N CYS A 19 20.02 14.04 -18.45
CA CYS A 19 20.49 15.28 -19.06
C CYS A 19 19.77 16.51 -18.49
N ALA A 20 18.74 16.33 -17.67
CA ALA A 20 17.98 17.42 -17.08
C ALA A 20 18.60 17.87 -15.74
N ASP A 21 18.64 19.17 -15.49
CA ASP A 21 19.07 19.73 -14.21
C ASP A 21 18.02 19.50 -13.12
N VAL A 22 16.72 19.52 -13.48
CA VAL A 22 15.58 19.28 -12.58
C VAL A 22 14.47 18.61 -13.38
N ALA A 23 13.81 17.61 -12.80
CA ALA A 23 12.59 17.02 -13.35
C ALA A 23 11.37 17.51 -12.55
N VAL A 24 10.35 18.01 -13.25
CA VAL A 24 9.18 18.64 -12.63
C VAL A 24 7.92 17.87 -12.97
N PHE A 25 7.14 17.52 -11.93
CA PHE A 25 5.88 16.77 -12.06
C PHE A 25 4.73 17.58 -11.42
N PRO A 26 4.16 18.56 -12.15
CA PRO A 26 3.17 19.51 -11.63
C PRO A 26 1.75 18.93 -11.70
N SER A 27 1.57 17.67 -11.32
CA SER A 27 0.28 16.98 -11.37
C SER A 27 -0.71 17.61 -10.39
N THR A 28 -1.97 17.74 -10.80
CA THR A 28 -3.07 18.09 -9.90
C THR A 28 -3.70 16.85 -9.25
N TYR A 29 -3.51 15.70 -9.86
CA TYR A 29 -3.91 14.38 -9.36
C TYR A 29 -2.90 13.34 -9.82
N GLU A 30 -2.34 12.58 -8.89
CA GLU A 30 -1.38 11.50 -9.18
C GLU A 30 -1.59 10.34 -8.19
N PRO A 31 -2.16 9.23 -8.63
CA PRO A 31 -2.46 8.11 -7.72
C PRO A 31 -1.24 7.47 -7.09
N PHE A 32 -0.12 7.35 -7.83
CA PHE A 32 1.09 6.69 -7.36
C PHE A 32 2.37 7.51 -7.59
N GLY A 33 2.68 7.91 -8.83
CA GLY A 33 3.87 8.73 -9.14
C GLY A 33 5.06 7.94 -9.70
N VAL A 34 4.82 6.95 -10.56
CA VAL A 34 5.91 6.16 -11.19
C VAL A 34 6.91 7.05 -11.92
N VAL A 35 6.44 8.10 -12.60
CA VAL A 35 7.31 9.01 -13.35
C VAL A 35 8.29 9.78 -12.44
N ALA A 36 7.86 10.11 -11.23
CA ALA A 36 8.76 10.73 -10.24
C ALA A 36 9.82 9.72 -9.75
N LEU A 37 9.44 8.46 -9.51
CA LEU A 37 10.39 7.40 -9.16
C LEU A 37 11.43 7.15 -10.27
N GLU A 38 11.04 7.23 -11.54
CA GLU A 38 11.97 7.13 -12.69
C GLU A 38 12.97 8.29 -12.71
N GLY A 39 12.53 9.53 -12.47
CA GLY A 39 13.38 10.70 -12.31
C GLY A 39 14.38 10.54 -11.16
N MET A 40 13.87 10.19 -9.97
CA MET A 40 14.66 9.94 -8.77
C MET A 40 15.71 8.83 -8.97
N LEU A 41 15.32 7.72 -9.61
CA LEU A 41 16.23 6.60 -9.90
C LEU A 41 17.35 6.99 -10.86
N SER A 42 17.05 7.89 -11.82
CA SER A 42 18.03 8.41 -12.78
C SER A 42 19.07 9.32 -12.10
N GLY A 43 18.80 9.79 -10.89
CA GLY A 43 19.66 10.68 -10.12
C GLY A 43 19.40 12.16 -10.43
N THR A 44 18.30 12.48 -11.09
CA THR A 44 17.83 13.82 -11.37
C THR A 44 17.04 14.33 -10.16
N PRO A 45 17.29 15.52 -9.64
CA PRO A 45 16.47 16.10 -8.58
C PRO A 45 15.04 16.33 -9.07
N VAL A 46 14.06 16.07 -8.23
CA VAL A 46 12.64 16.14 -8.60
C VAL A 46 11.93 17.25 -7.84
N VAL A 47 11.06 17.98 -8.54
CA VAL A 47 10.05 18.89 -7.97
C VAL A 47 8.69 18.29 -8.27
N VAL A 48 7.87 18.04 -7.25
CA VAL A 48 6.55 17.42 -7.39
C VAL A 48 5.47 18.27 -6.75
N SER A 49 4.25 18.20 -7.26
CA SER A 49 3.09 18.71 -6.53
C SER A 49 2.81 17.85 -5.29
N ASP A 50 2.41 18.49 -4.19
CA ASP A 50 2.05 17.84 -2.93
C ASP A 50 0.65 17.22 -3.01
N VAL A 51 0.51 16.16 -3.84
CA VAL A 51 -0.76 15.46 -4.09
C VAL A 51 -0.58 13.94 -4.15
N GLY A 52 -1.59 13.21 -3.69
CA GLY A 52 -1.71 11.75 -3.82
C GLY A 52 -0.42 10.99 -3.52
N GLY A 53 -0.05 10.05 -4.38
CA GLY A 53 1.16 9.23 -4.22
C GLY A 53 2.47 10.02 -4.25
N LEU A 54 2.53 11.18 -4.90
CA LEU A 54 3.72 12.03 -4.88
C LEU A 54 4.05 12.52 -3.47
N ASN A 55 3.02 12.83 -2.67
CA ASN A 55 3.18 13.26 -1.29
C ASN A 55 3.82 12.17 -0.41
N GLU A 56 3.51 10.90 -0.67
CA GLU A 56 4.07 9.76 0.08
C GLU A 56 5.51 9.44 -0.34
N ILE A 57 5.81 9.58 -1.64
CA ILE A 57 7.11 9.27 -2.22
C ILE A 57 8.15 10.34 -1.87
N VAL A 58 7.79 11.62 -2.00
CA VAL A 58 8.71 12.76 -1.85
C VAL A 58 8.56 13.39 -0.49
N GLN A 59 9.67 13.56 0.21
CA GLN A 59 9.82 14.34 1.43
C GLN A 59 10.58 15.62 1.08
N HIS A 60 9.93 16.76 1.37
CA HIS A 60 10.43 18.08 0.99
C HIS A 60 11.82 18.34 1.54
N ARG A 61 12.75 18.75 0.67
CA ARG A 61 14.18 19.04 0.95
C ARG A 61 15.01 17.84 1.42
N GLU A 62 14.43 16.66 1.52
CA GLU A 62 15.14 15.43 1.92
C GLU A 62 15.50 14.57 0.69
N ASN A 63 14.51 14.25 -0.15
CA ASN A 63 14.67 13.44 -1.35
C ASN A 63 14.00 14.02 -2.60
N GLY A 64 13.67 15.30 -2.56
CA GLY A 64 13.05 16.08 -3.62
C GLY A 64 12.41 17.34 -3.05
N MET A 65 11.80 18.11 -3.92
CA MET A 65 11.08 19.33 -3.53
C MET A 65 9.59 19.14 -3.73
N LYS A 66 8.78 19.66 -2.80
CA LYS A 66 7.33 19.72 -2.92
C LYS A 66 6.89 21.12 -3.21
N SER A 67 5.89 21.27 -4.08
CA SER A 67 5.23 22.52 -4.41
C SER A 67 3.73 22.40 -4.22
N TYR A 68 3.05 23.51 -4.03
CA TYR A 68 1.58 23.50 -3.96
C TYR A 68 0.98 23.21 -5.34
N ALA A 69 0.03 22.28 -5.38
CA ALA A 69 -0.65 21.91 -6.62
C ALA A 69 -1.36 23.10 -7.25
N GLY A 70 -1.18 23.28 -8.56
CA GLY A 70 -1.79 24.40 -9.28
C GLY A 70 -1.19 25.78 -8.99
N ASN A 71 -0.09 25.84 -8.23
CA ASN A 71 0.59 27.11 -7.92
C ASN A 71 1.92 27.22 -8.68
N PRO A 72 1.98 27.97 -9.81
CA PRO A 72 3.18 28.13 -10.61
C PRO A 72 4.35 28.75 -9.85
N ASN A 73 4.07 29.70 -8.94
CA ASN A 73 5.11 30.40 -8.18
C ASN A 73 5.82 29.43 -7.23
N SER A 74 5.06 28.58 -6.53
CA SER A 74 5.63 27.56 -5.66
C SER A 74 6.50 26.54 -6.42
N ILE A 75 6.12 26.21 -7.66
CA ILE A 75 6.92 25.35 -8.54
C ILE A 75 8.22 26.06 -8.92
N ALA A 76 8.12 27.32 -9.35
CA ALA A 76 9.26 28.12 -9.75
C ALA A 76 10.25 28.30 -8.58
N ASP A 77 9.77 28.63 -7.38
CA ASP A 77 10.59 28.77 -6.18
C ASP A 77 11.36 27.48 -5.88
N SER A 78 10.69 26.32 -5.95
CA SER A 78 11.30 25.00 -5.72
C SER A 78 12.37 24.66 -6.76
N ILE A 79 12.16 25.01 -8.03
CA ILE A 79 13.13 24.83 -9.11
C ILE A 79 14.35 25.73 -8.87
N LEU A 80 14.12 27.03 -8.64
CA LEU A 80 15.18 28.01 -8.40
C LEU A 80 16.03 27.65 -7.19
N GLU A 81 15.39 27.18 -6.11
CA GLU A 81 16.11 26.73 -4.92
C GLU A 81 17.11 25.61 -5.23
N LEU A 82 16.72 24.61 -6.05
CA LEU A 82 17.61 23.54 -6.49
C LEU A 82 18.74 24.05 -7.39
N LEU A 83 18.41 24.93 -8.35
CA LEU A 83 19.38 25.44 -9.32
C LEU A 83 20.44 26.37 -8.67
N TYR A 84 20.03 27.19 -7.69
CA TYR A 84 20.93 28.08 -6.97
C TYR A 84 21.62 27.46 -5.75
N ASN A 85 21.26 26.22 -5.38
CA ASN A 85 21.87 25.50 -4.26
C ASN A 85 22.39 24.11 -4.67
N PRO A 86 23.59 24.04 -5.29
CA PRO A 86 24.16 22.77 -5.76
C PRO A 86 24.33 21.73 -4.66
N GLY A 87 24.58 22.16 -3.41
CA GLY A 87 24.69 21.28 -2.26
C GLY A 87 23.38 20.55 -1.96
N LEU A 88 22.27 21.27 -1.87
CA LEU A 88 20.95 20.72 -1.68
C LEU A 88 20.55 19.83 -2.87
N CYS A 89 20.81 20.28 -4.10
CA CYS A 89 20.54 19.53 -5.33
C CYS A 89 21.21 18.14 -5.30
N ALA A 90 22.50 18.09 -4.98
CA ALA A 90 23.27 16.85 -4.89
C ALA A 90 22.76 15.93 -3.75
N GLU A 91 22.40 16.50 -2.62
CA GLU A 91 21.89 15.78 -1.46
C GLU A 91 20.54 15.13 -1.74
N VAL A 92 19.54 15.89 -2.20
CA VAL A 92 18.20 15.37 -2.49
C VAL A 92 18.24 14.31 -3.59
N SER A 93 19.08 14.48 -4.62
CA SER A 93 19.25 13.50 -5.70
C SER A 93 19.83 12.18 -5.21
N ARG A 94 20.85 12.24 -4.36
CA ARG A 94 21.47 11.05 -3.75
C ARG A 94 20.48 10.31 -2.87
N ASN A 95 19.78 11.02 -1.99
CA ASN A 95 18.79 10.45 -1.08
C ASN A 95 17.60 9.85 -1.84
N ALA A 96 17.10 10.56 -2.87
CA ALA A 96 16.05 10.07 -3.78
C ALA A 96 16.42 8.72 -4.39
N LYS A 97 17.60 8.65 -5.01
CA LYS A 97 18.08 7.43 -5.66
C LYS A 97 18.27 6.27 -4.68
N ALA A 98 18.77 6.55 -3.47
CA ALA A 98 18.93 5.54 -2.42
C ALA A 98 17.58 5.00 -1.96
N LYS A 99 16.59 5.88 -1.69
CA LYS A 99 15.22 5.51 -1.29
C LYS A 99 14.55 4.63 -2.35
N VAL A 100 14.60 5.04 -3.63
CA VAL A 100 13.97 4.26 -4.70
C VAL A 100 14.57 2.87 -4.81
N LYS A 101 15.90 2.75 -4.79
CA LYS A 101 16.58 1.44 -4.84
C LYS A 101 16.22 0.54 -3.65
N ALA A 102 16.07 1.10 -2.46
CA ALA A 102 15.77 0.34 -1.26
C ALA A 102 14.30 -0.11 -1.18
N GLN A 103 13.37 0.76 -1.55
CA GLN A 103 11.94 0.56 -1.27
C GLN A 103 11.11 0.16 -2.49
N TYR A 104 11.46 0.66 -3.69
CA TYR A 104 10.65 0.51 -4.91
C TYR A 104 11.32 -0.45 -5.92
N ASN A 105 11.80 -1.61 -5.46
CA ASN A 105 12.31 -2.65 -6.33
C ASN A 105 11.36 -3.87 -6.35
N TRP A 106 11.31 -4.58 -7.47
CA TRP A 106 10.40 -5.69 -7.68
C TRP A 106 10.57 -6.83 -6.67
N THR A 107 11.79 -7.10 -6.22
CA THR A 107 12.04 -8.13 -5.22
C THR A 107 11.38 -7.79 -3.89
N LYS A 108 11.55 -6.55 -3.43
CA LYS A 108 10.91 -6.07 -2.20
C LYS A 108 9.39 -6.07 -2.32
N ILE A 109 8.85 -5.57 -3.43
CA ILE A 109 7.40 -5.54 -3.69
C ILE A 109 6.83 -6.96 -3.67
N ALA A 110 7.49 -7.92 -4.32
CA ALA A 110 7.06 -9.31 -4.34
C ALA A 110 7.08 -9.94 -2.93
N GLN A 111 8.12 -9.67 -2.13
CA GLN A 111 8.21 -10.15 -0.75
C GLN A 111 7.09 -9.58 0.13
N ASP A 112 6.85 -8.28 0.05
CA ASP A 112 5.81 -7.60 0.83
C ASP A 112 4.41 -8.10 0.42
N THR A 113 4.17 -8.27 -0.87
CA THR A 113 2.92 -8.85 -1.39
C THR A 113 2.71 -10.27 -0.90
N HIS A 114 3.75 -11.12 -0.95
CA HIS A 114 3.70 -12.49 -0.44
C HIS A 114 3.37 -12.51 1.07
N PHE A 115 4.01 -11.66 1.85
CA PHE A 115 3.73 -11.54 3.27
C PHE A 115 2.27 -11.16 3.57
N ILE A 116 1.72 -10.20 2.81
CA ILE A 116 0.32 -9.77 2.94
C ILE A 116 -0.63 -10.93 2.61
N TYR A 117 -0.36 -11.70 1.55
CA TYR A 117 -1.15 -12.87 1.20
C TYR A 117 -1.12 -13.94 2.28
N GLN A 118 0.06 -14.26 2.82
CA GLN A 118 0.17 -15.22 3.92
C GLN A 118 -0.63 -14.77 5.14
N LYS A 119 -0.53 -13.50 5.51
CA LYS A 119 -1.29 -12.92 6.63
C LYS A 119 -2.81 -13.03 6.39
N ALA A 120 -3.29 -12.71 5.21
CA ALA A 120 -4.71 -12.81 4.85
C ALA A 120 -5.22 -14.26 4.92
N ILE A 121 -4.44 -15.22 4.40
CA ILE A 121 -4.77 -16.65 4.46
C ILE A 121 -4.87 -17.12 5.91
N CYS A 122 -3.88 -16.80 6.74
CA CYS A 122 -3.88 -17.18 8.16
C CYS A 122 -5.09 -16.60 8.91
N GLN A 123 -5.43 -15.33 8.66
CA GLN A 123 -6.61 -14.69 9.26
C GLN A 123 -7.90 -15.39 8.84
N THR A 124 -8.07 -15.65 7.56
CA THR A 124 -9.26 -16.35 7.03
C THR A 124 -9.40 -17.75 7.61
N MET A 125 -8.30 -18.51 7.73
CA MET A 125 -8.31 -19.84 8.34
C MET A 125 -8.70 -19.80 9.82
N ALA A 126 -8.15 -18.86 10.57
CA ALA A 126 -8.47 -18.69 11.99
C ALA A 126 -9.95 -18.32 12.20
N GLU A 127 -10.49 -17.42 11.37
CA GLU A 127 -11.91 -17.08 11.41
C GLU A 127 -12.81 -18.27 11.07
N LYS A 128 -12.44 -19.07 10.07
CA LYS A 128 -13.18 -20.28 9.70
C LYS A 128 -13.22 -21.27 10.85
N GLN A 129 -12.07 -21.57 11.46
CA GLN A 129 -11.99 -22.46 12.63
C GLN A 129 -12.84 -21.96 13.80
N ARG A 130 -12.80 -20.65 14.06
CA ARG A 130 -13.63 -20.06 15.11
C ARG A 130 -15.12 -20.25 14.86
N ARG A 131 -15.59 -20.02 13.64
CA ARG A 131 -16.99 -20.22 13.24
C ARG A 131 -17.40 -21.69 13.35
N GLU A 132 -16.56 -22.62 12.96
CA GLU A 132 -16.81 -24.07 13.09
C GLU A 132 -16.94 -24.48 14.56
N LEU A 133 -16.05 -24.00 15.42
CA LEU A 133 -16.11 -24.25 16.87
C LEU A 133 -17.37 -23.66 17.52
N GLU A 134 -17.76 -22.45 17.11
CA GLU A 134 -18.99 -21.82 17.61
C GLU A 134 -20.25 -22.60 17.19
N GLN A 135 -20.29 -23.08 15.94
CA GLN A 135 -21.37 -23.93 15.44
C GLN A 135 -21.43 -25.26 16.17
N GLU A 136 -20.30 -25.91 16.44
CA GLU A 136 -20.25 -27.16 17.18
C GLU A 136 -20.73 -26.97 18.63
N LYS A 137 -20.31 -25.91 19.31
CA LYS A 137 -20.80 -25.58 20.66
C LYS A 137 -22.31 -25.31 20.65
N ALA A 138 -22.83 -24.62 19.66
CA ALA A 138 -24.27 -24.35 19.53
C ALA A 138 -25.07 -25.64 19.29
N LYS A 139 -24.56 -26.59 18.48
CA LYS A 139 -25.18 -27.91 18.27
C LYS A 139 -25.20 -28.74 19.55
N LYS A 140 -24.09 -28.79 20.30
CA LYS A 140 -24.01 -29.50 21.61
C LYS A 140 -25.00 -28.92 22.63
N THR A 141 -25.11 -27.59 22.69
CA THR A 141 -26.05 -26.90 23.61
C THR A 141 -27.51 -27.19 23.25
N LYS A 142 -27.85 -27.18 21.93
CA LYS A 142 -29.22 -27.57 21.48
C LYS A 142 -29.55 -29.04 21.83
N LYS A 143 -28.61 -29.96 21.59
CA LYS A 143 -28.79 -31.37 21.91
C LYS A 143 -29.02 -31.58 23.40
N ALA A 144 -28.23 -30.91 24.27
CA ALA A 144 -28.39 -31.02 25.72
C ALA A 144 -29.76 -30.48 26.20
N LYS A 145 -30.23 -29.33 25.62
CA LYS A 145 -31.56 -28.78 25.94
C LYS A 145 -32.70 -29.71 25.52
N ASN A 146 -32.61 -30.34 24.35
CA ASN A 146 -33.61 -31.30 23.90
C ASN A 146 -33.67 -32.52 24.83
N THR A 147 -32.53 -33.12 25.17
CA THR A 147 -32.47 -34.25 26.12
C THR A 147 -33.06 -33.89 27.49
N GLN A 148 -32.75 -32.69 27.99
CA GLN A 148 -33.32 -32.20 29.27
C GLN A 148 -34.83 -32.00 29.16
N GLY A 149 -35.34 -31.50 28.03
CA GLY A 149 -36.79 -31.38 27.78
C GLY A 149 -37.51 -32.75 27.76
N GLU A 150 -36.92 -33.73 27.10
CA GLU A 150 -37.46 -35.11 27.07
C GLU A 150 -37.51 -35.76 28.45
N ILE A 151 -36.44 -35.60 29.25
CA ILE A 151 -36.39 -36.10 30.63
C ILE A 151 -37.49 -35.42 31.49
N THR A 152 -37.65 -34.12 31.35
CA THR A 152 -38.67 -33.36 32.11
C THR A 152 -40.07 -33.81 31.73
N ASN A 153 -40.37 -34.07 30.46
CA ASN A 153 -41.64 -34.59 29.98
C ASN A 153 -41.91 -35.98 30.49
N LEU A 154 -40.94 -36.90 30.48
CA LEU A 154 -41.05 -38.26 31.01
C LEU A 154 -41.34 -38.27 32.52
N LEU A 155 -40.68 -37.40 33.29
CA LEU A 155 -40.93 -37.28 34.73
C LEU A 155 -42.32 -36.73 35.03
N SER A 156 -42.80 -35.77 34.23
CA SER A 156 -44.14 -35.18 34.36
C SER A 156 -45.25 -36.23 34.00
N PHE A 157 -45.00 -37.08 33.01
CA PHE A 157 -45.89 -38.15 32.62
C PHE A 157 -46.00 -39.23 33.74
N LYS A 158 -44.85 -39.67 34.29
CA LYS A 158 -44.83 -40.63 35.41
C LYS A 158 -45.57 -40.11 36.64
N LYS A 159 -45.41 -38.82 36.99
CA LYS A 159 -46.14 -38.20 38.12
C LYS A 159 -47.66 -38.22 37.91
N ARG A 160 -48.14 -37.99 36.71
CA ARG A 160 -49.61 -38.01 36.43
C ARG A 160 -50.24 -39.38 36.47
N HIS A 161 -49.50 -40.48 36.26
CA HIS A 161 -50.02 -41.85 36.27
C HIS A 161 -49.66 -42.64 37.53
N ALA A 162 -48.99 -42.04 38.52
CA ALA A 162 -48.64 -42.66 39.78
C ALA A 162 -49.75 -42.51 40.85
N TYR A 163 -50.81 -41.79 40.57
CA TYR A 163 -51.96 -41.52 41.46
C TYR A 163 -53.31 -41.93 40.89
N ALA A 164 -53.27 -42.76 39.81
CA ALA A 164 -54.47 -43.45 39.31
C ALA A 164 -54.39 -44.90 39.71
#